data_fd54b615afd6453cb3ae6d8bde510bdb
#
_entry.id   fd54b615afd6453cb3ae6d8bde510bdb
#
_cell.length_a   1.000
_cell.length_b   1.000
_cell.length_c   1.000
_cell.angle_alpha   90.00
_cell.angle_beta   90.00
_cell.angle_gamma   90.00
#
_symmetry.space_group_name_H-M   'P 1'
#
loop_
_entity.id
_entity.type
_entity.pdbx_description
1 polymer ?
#
loop_
_entity_poly.entity_id
_entity_poly.type
_entity_poly.pdbx_seq_one_letter_code
_entity_poly.pdbx_strand_id
1 'polypeptide(L)'
;VNDAGEILNTIRQFTGTLTAFLALVAGISLLVGGIGVMNIMFVSITERTKEIGLRKSLGAKNSDILMQFLTESIVVTMLGGIIGIIIGVLLSQLVSSLVNLDYKLEADPILLGIGFSVVIGLIFGIYPARKASKLSPIDALRYE
;
A
#
# COMPACT_ATOMS: atom_id res chain seq x y z
N VAL A 1 32.49 -17.70 30.67
CA VAL A 1 32.62 -16.79 29.46
C VAL A 1 31.77 -17.32 28.32
N ASN A 2 31.56 -18.65 28.20
CA ASN A 2 30.73 -19.24 27.14
C ASN A 2 29.23 -19.00 27.32
N ASP A 3 28.73 -18.96 28.58
CA ASP A 3 27.31 -18.78 28.86
C ASP A 3 26.72 -17.45 28.35
N ALA A 4 27.48 -16.35 28.45
CA ALA A 4 27.02 -15.05 28.00
C ALA A 4 26.86 -14.99 26.45
N GLY A 5 27.75 -15.66 25.72
CA GLY A 5 27.65 -15.77 24.28
C GLY A 5 26.46 -16.60 23.81
N GLU A 6 26.18 -17.71 24.50
CA GLU A 6 25.03 -18.56 24.22
C GLU A 6 23.70 -17.85 24.51
N ILE A 7 23.63 -17.12 25.61
CA ILE A 7 22.46 -16.31 25.98
C ILE A 7 22.21 -15.24 24.90
N LEU A 8 23.24 -14.49 24.49
CA LEU A 8 23.11 -13.47 23.45
C LEU A 8 22.65 -14.06 22.10
N ASN A 9 23.18 -15.23 21.72
CA ASN A 9 22.77 -15.91 20.50
C ASN A 9 21.32 -16.37 20.58
N THR A 10 20.90 -16.89 21.71
CA THR A 10 19.51 -17.32 21.95
C THR A 10 18.55 -16.12 21.86
N ILE A 11 18.90 -14.99 22.48
CA ILE A 11 18.12 -13.76 22.42
C ILE A 11 18.03 -13.26 20.98
N ARG A 12 19.13 -13.23 20.23
CA ARG A 12 19.14 -12.81 18.81
C ARG A 12 18.28 -13.73 17.95
N GLN A 13 18.38 -15.03 18.15
CA GLN A 13 17.56 -16.00 17.42
C GLN A 13 16.08 -15.83 17.72
N PHE A 14 15.71 -15.66 18.98
CA PHE A 14 14.33 -15.41 19.39
C PHE A 14 13.78 -14.11 18.79
N THR A 15 14.53 -13.02 18.91
CA THR A 15 14.15 -11.71 18.34
C THR A 15 14.04 -11.79 16.81
N GLY A 16 14.95 -12.46 16.14
CA GLY A 16 14.91 -12.68 14.70
C GLY A 16 13.66 -13.45 14.25
N THR A 17 13.31 -14.52 14.99
CA THR A 17 12.10 -15.31 14.73
C THR A 17 10.83 -14.47 14.93
N LEU A 18 10.79 -13.69 16.01
CA LEU A 18 9.67 -12.80 16.31
C LEU A 18 9.50 -11.72 15.21
N THR A 19 10.61 -11.12 14.81
CA THR A 19 10.61 -10.12 13.72
C THR A 19 10.13 -10.72 12.40
N ALA A 20 10.57 -11.93 12.06
CA ALA A 20 10.12 -12.62 10.86
C ALA A 20 8.61 -12.93 10.92
N PHE A 21 8.10 -13.36 12.07
CA PHE A 21 6.67 -13.60 12.27
C PHE A 21 5.86 -12.30 12.11
N LEU A 22 6.30 -11.21 12.72
CA LEU A 22 5.64 -9.90 12.60
C LEU A 22 5.67 -9.40 11.15
N ALA A 23 6.79 -9.61 10.43
CA ALA A 23 6.90 -9.27 9.01
C ALA A 23 5.92 -10.06 8.14
N LEU A 24 5.70 -11.34 8.42
CA LEU A 24 4.69 -12.16 7.74
C LEU A 24 3.27 -11.62 7.98
N VAL A 25 2.92 -11.31 9.22
CA VAL A 25 1.60 -10.74 9.56
C VAL A 25 1.40 -9.39 8.87
N ALA A 26 2.43 -8.53 8.88
CA ALA A 26 2.40 -7.25 8.16
C ALA A 26 2.24 -7.46 6.64
N GLY A 27 2.95 -8.43 6.05
CA GLY A 27 2.84 -8.78 4.64
C GLY A 27 1.43 -9.23 4.24
N ILE A 28 0.81 -10.09 5.05
CA ILE A 28 -0.59 -10.53 4.83
C ILE A 28 -1.53 -9.32 4.94
N SER A 29 -1.35 -8.46 5.94
CA SER A 29 -2.17 -7.25 6.11
C SER A 29 -2.05 -6.30 4.92
N LEU A 30 -0.83 -6.14 4.36
CA LEU A 30 -0.59 -5.36 3.15
C LEU A 30 -1.28 -5.97 1.92
N LEU A 31 -1.26 -7.29 1.76
CA LEU A 31 -1.98 -7.98 0.66
C LEU A 31 -3.48 -7.74 0.75
N VAL A 32 -4.07 -7.90 1.94
CA VAL A 32 -5.50 -7.66 2.16
C VAL A 32 -5.85 -6.19 1.87
N GLY A 33 -5.04 -5.25 2.37
CA GLY A 33 -5.20 -3.82 2.08
C GLY A 33 -5.08 -3.50 0.59
N GLY A 34 -4.12 -4.10 -0.11
CA GLY A 34 -3.93 -3.96 -1.55
C GLY A 34 -5.13 -4.48 -2.37
N ILE A 35 -5.69 -5.63 -1.99
CA ILE A 35 -6.94 -6.14 -2.59
C ILE A 35 -8.08 -5.17 -2.35
N GLY A 36 -8.15 -4.55 -1.16
CA GLY A 36 -9.13 -3.50 -0.85
C GLY A 36 -9.01 -2.31 -1.80
N VAL A 37 -7.80 -1.81 -2.04
CA VAL A 37 -7.53 -0.73 -3.01
C VAL A 37 -7.96 -1.15 -4.41
N MET A 38 -7.62 -2.35 -4.85
CA MET A 38 -8.02 -2.89 -6.15
C MET A 38 -9.55 -2.91 -6.32
N ASN A 39 -10.27 -3.35 -5.29
CA ASN A 39 -11.73 -3.39 -5.31
C ASN A 39 -12.35 -1.98 -5.40
N ILE A 40 -11.84 -1.02 -4.62
CA ILE A 40 -12.27 0.38 -4.69
C ILE A 40 -12.02 0.95 -6.09
N MET A 41 -10.87 0.66 -6.68
CA MET A 41 -10.55 1.09 -8.05
C MET A 41 -11.52 0.50 -9.08
N PHE A 42 -11.93 -0.77 -8.93
CA PHE A 42 -12.93 -1.36 -9.83
C PHE A 42 -14.28 -0.66 -9.72
N VAL A 43 -14.74 -0.36 -8.51
CA VAL A 43 -15.97 0.39 -8.30
C VAL A 43 -15.87 1.78 -8.92
N SER A 44 -14.80 2.51 -8.65
CA SER A 44 -14.55 3.85 -9.22
C SER A 44 -14.55 3.83 -10.76
N ILE A 45 -13.92 2.83 -11.38
CA ILE A 45 -13.88 2.69 -12.84
C ILE A 45 -15.28 2.41 -13.40
N THR A 46 -16.07 1.54 -12.76
CA THR A 46 -17.44 1.24 -13.23
C THR A 46 -18.35 2.45 -13.10
N GLU A 47 -18.27 3.21 -12.02
CA GLU A 47 -19.03 4.45 -11.84
C GLU A 47 -18.65 5.54 -12.86
N ARG A 48 -17.37 5.57 -13.28
CA ARG A 48 -16.82 6.57 -14.23
C ARG A 48 -16.69 6.06 -15.66
N THR A 49 -17.31 4.92 -15.98
CA THR A 49 -17.21 4.30 -17.32
C THR A 49 -17.62 5.25 -18.45
N LYS A 50 -18.73 5.98 -18.30
CA LYS A 50 -19.17 6.98 -19.31
C LYS A 50 -18.17 8.13 -19.48
N GLU A 51 -17.58 8.61 -18.38
CA GLU A 51 -16.57 9.66 -18.39
C GLU A 51 -15.31 9.21 -19.15
N ILE A 52 -14.85 7.97 -18.89
CA ILE A 52 -13.72 7.36 -19.59
C ILE A 52 -14.02 7.23 -21.09
N GLY A 53 -15.23 6.78 -21.45
CA GLY A 53 -15.70 6.68 -22.83
C GLY A 53 -15.69 8.03 -23.54
N LEU A 54 -16.16 9.09 -22.88
CA LEU A 54 -16.18 10.44 -23.41
C LEU A 54 -14.75 10.96 -23.65
N ARG A 55 -13.84 10.80 -22.70
CA ARG A 55 -12.42 11.20 -22.86
C ARG A 55 -11.76 10.50 -24.04
N LYS A 56 -12.01 9.20 -24.21
CA LYS A 56 -11.47 8.42 -25.32
C LYS A 56 -12.07 8.81 -26.67
N SER A 57 -13.37 9.16 -26.74
CA SER A 57 -13.99 9.66 -27.95
C SER A 57 -13.45 11.03 -28.37
N LEU A 58 -12.96 11.84 -27.42
CA LEU A 58 -12.26 13.11 -27.66
C LEU A 58 -10.77 12.94 -27.97
N GLY A 59 -10.26 11.70 -28.07
CA GLY A 59 -8.90 11.39 -28.51
C GLY A 59 -7.90 11.07 -27.39
N ALA A 60 -8.33 10.86 -26.15
CA ALA A 60 -7.44 10.40 -25.08
C ALA A 60 -6.85 9.03 -25.40
N LYS A 61 -5.53 8.89 -25.25
CA LYS A 61 -4.83 7.63 -25.48
C LYS A 61 -5.04 6.67 -24.28
N ASN A 62 -4.87 5.38 -24.55
CA ASN A 62 -4.92 4.37 -23.49
C ASN A 62 -3.90 4.62 -22.38
N SER A 63 -2.72 5.17 -22.74
CA SER A 63 -1.69 5.56 -21.77
C SER A 63 -2.16 6.65 -20.80
N ASP A 64 -2.95 7.61 -21.29
CA ASP A 64 -3.40 8.75 -20.48
C ASP A 64 -4.39 8.27 -19.40
N ILE A 65 -5.33 7.41 -19.81
CA ILE A 65 -6.27 6.76 -18.88
C ILE A 65 -5.54 5.84 -17.90
N LEU A 66 -4.57 5.04 -18.40
CA LEU A 66 -3.76 4.16 -17.54
C LEU A 66 -3.02 4.96 -16.46
N MET A 67 -2.31 6.01 -16.87
CA MET A 67 -1.52 6.83 -15.95
C MET A 67 -2.39 7.58 -14.93
N GLN A 68 -3.56 8.04 -15.36
CA GLN A 68 -4.51 8.69 -14.47
C GLN A 68 -4.93 7.76 -13.32
N PHE A 69 -5.44 6.57 -13.63
CA PHE A 69 -5.90 5.62 -12.61
C PHE A 69 -4.75 5.05 -11.78
N LEU A 70 -3.57 4.87 -12.38
CA LEU A 70 -2.39 4.43 -11.64
C LEU A 70 -1.93 5.48 -10.63
N THR A 71 -1.91 6.76 -11.02
CA THR A 71 -1.60 7.87 -10.11
C THR A 71 -2.62 7.95 -8.98
N GLU A 72 -3.92 7.80 -9.28
CA GLU A 72 -4.99 7.79 -8.28
C GLU A 72 -4.78 6.66 -7.26
N SER A 73 -4.43 5.45 -7.71
CA SER A 73 -4.10 4.32 -6.85
C SER A 73 -2.90 4.61 -5.93
N ILE A 74 -1.82 5.17 -6.48
CA ILE A 74 -0.61 5.54 -5.70
C ILE A 74 -0.96 6.60 -4.64
N VAL A 75 -1.72 7.62 -5.01
CA VAL A 75 -2.13 8.68 -4.07
C VAL A 75 -2.94 8.10 -2.91
N VAL A 76 -3.91 7.22 -3.19
CA VAL A 76 -4.73 6.58 -2.15
C VAL A 76 -3.86 5.74 -1.21
N THR A 77 -2.95 4.93 -1.75
CA THR A 77 -2.07 4.08 -0.93
C THR A 77 -1.04 4.91 -0.15
N MET A 78 -0.52 5.99 -0.71
CA MET A 78 0.39 6.90 0.00
C MET A 78 -0.32 7.61 1.16
N LEU A 79 -1.54 8.11 0.96
CA LEU A 79 -2.33 8.70 2.04
C LEU A 79 -2.58 7.71 3.17
N GLY A 80 -2.98 6.47 2.83
CA GLY A 80 -3.12 5.39 3.79
C GLY A 80 -1.81 5.07 4.52
N GLY A 81 -0.69 5.01 3.79
CA GLY A 81 0.64 4.78 4.33
C GLY A 81 1.10 5.88 5.30
N ILE A 82 0.89 7.15 4.95
CA ILE A 82 1.22 8.29 5.82
C ILE A 82 0.39 8.23 7.12
N ILE A 83 -0.92 7.99 7.01
CA ILE A 83 -1.80 7.83 8.18
C ILE A 83 -1.33 6.64 9.04
N GLY A 84 -1.00 5.51 8.41
CA GLY A 84 -0.48 4.34 9.10
C GLY A 84 0.83 4.60 9.84
N ILE A 85 1.77 5.34 9.21
CA ILE A 85 3.03 5.75 9.85
C ILE A 85 2.76 6.66 11.06
N ILE A 86 1.89 7.65 10.93
CA ILE A 86 1.55 8.55 12.04
C ILE A 86 0.98 7.76 13.22
N ILE A 87 0.01 6.88 12.96
CA ILE A 87 -0.59 6.02 13.99
C ILE A 87 0.47 5.10 14.60
N GLY A 88 1.31 4.47 13.78
CA GLY A 88 2.38 3.59 14.24
C GLY A 88 3.38 4.29 15.15
N VAL A 89 3.80 5.50 14.79
CA VAL A 89 4.71 6.33 15.62
C VAL A 89 4.05 6.70 16.95
N LEU A 90 2.80 7.16 16.92
CA LEU A 90 2.07 7.53 18.15
C LEU A 90 1.89 6.34 19.09
N LEU A 91 1.51 5.17 18.55
CA LEU A 91 1.37 3.94 19.34
C LEU A 91 2.72 3.48 19.91
N SER A 92 3.80 3.56 19.12
CA SER A 92 5.14 3.20 19.59
C SER A 92 5.61 4.10 20.73
N GLN A 93 5.36 5.41 20.65
CA GLN A 93 5.67 6.36 21.73
C GLN A 93 4.84 6.07 22.98
N LEU A 94 3.56 5.78 22.83
CA LEU A 94 2.68 5.44 23.95
C LEU A 94 3.16 4.18 24.68
N VAL A 95 3.44 3.12 23.94
CA VAL A 95 3.94 1.85 24.53
C VAL A 95 5.29 2.07 25.21
N SER A 96 6.21 2.79 24.56
CA SER A 96 7.54 3.10 25.13
C SER A 96 7.43 3.84 26.46
N SER A 97 6.52 4.82 26.56
CA SER A 97 6.30 5.56 27.81
C SER A 97 5.73 4.70 28.95
N LEU A 98 4.89 3.71 28.63
CA LEU A 98 4.30 2.79 29.61
C LEU A 98 5.32 1.78 30.15
N VAL A 99 6.28 1.37 29.32
CA VAL A 99 7.28 0.35 29.67
C VAL A 99 8.62 0.98 30.10
N ASN A 100 8.71 2.32 30.14
CA ASN A 100 9.94 3.09 30.44
C ASN A 100 11.13 2.69 29.54
N LEU A 101 10.89 2.47 28.26
CA LEU A 101 11.92 2.24 27.25
C LEU A 101 12.26 3.55 26.52
N ASP A 102 13.53 3.75 26.23
CA ASP A 102 13.96 4.89 25.39
C ASP A 102 13.50 4.68 23.94
N TYR A 103 12.53 5.48 23.51
CA TYR A 103 12.07 5.49 22.13
C TYR A 103 12.95 6.40 21.27
N LYS A 104 13.54 5.81 20.24
CA LYS A 104 14.25 6.56 19.21
C LYS A 104 13.48 6.43 17.89
N LEU A 105 13.06 7.55 17.34
CA LEU A 105 12.46 7.59 16.01
C LEU A 105 13.58 7.41 14.97
N GLU A 106 13.55 6.29 14.27
CA GLU A 106 14.45 6.01 13.16
C GLU A 106 13.76 6.36 11.82
N ALA A 107 14.52 6.89 10.88
CA ALA A 107 14.00 7.27 9.56
C ALA A 107 13.76 6.06 8.66
N ASP A 108 14.53 4.99 8.83
CA ASP A 108 14.49 3.81 7.96
C ASP A 108 13.11 3.14 7.90
N PRO A 109 12.41 2.87 9.02
CA PRO A 109 11.05 2.30 8.97
C PRO A 109 10.05 3.22 8.28
N ILE A 110 10.21 4.54 8.39
CA ILE A 110 9.34 5.53 7.75
C ILE A 110 9.54 5.50 6.23
N LEU A 111 10.78 5.51 5.77
CA LEU A 111 11.10 5.43 4.35
C LEU A 111 10.65 4.10 3.74
N LEU A 112 10.83 2.99 4.46
CA LEU A 112 10.31 1.69 4.05
C LEU A 112 8.79 1.70 3.94
N GLY A 113 8.07 2.27 4.91
CA GLY A 113 6.61 2.38 4.89
C GLY A 113 6.09 3.17 3.68
N ILE A 114 6.73 4.30 3.35
CA ILE A 114 6.39 5.09 2.16
C ILE A 114 6.69 4.28 0.89
N GLY A 115 7.86 3.66 0.80
CA GLY A 115 8.25 2.82 -0.34
C GLY A 115 7.26 1.67 -0.57
N PHE A 116 6.89 0.96 0.47
CA PHE A 116 5.87 -0.11 0.39
C PHE A 116 4.51 0.42 -0.05
N SER A 117 4.08 1.59 0.41
CA SER A 117 2.80 2.19 0.00
C SER A 117 2.76 2.45 -1.51
N VAL A 118 3.85 2.97 -2.08
CA VAL A 118 3.98 3.18 -3.53
C VAL A 118 3.96 1.85 -4.29
N VAL A 119 4.72 0.86 -3.83
CA VAL A 119 4.78 -0.47 -4.45
C VAL A 119 3.41 -1.15 -4.45
N ILE A 120 2.68 -1.10 -3.34
CA ILE A 120 1.33 -1.64 -3.22
C ILE A 120 0.36 -0.92 -4.18
N GLY A 121 0.41 0.42 -4.23
CA GLY A 121 -0.38 1.22 -5.16
C GLY A 121 -0.14 0.84 -6.62
N LEU A 122 1.13 0.59 -6.99
CA LEU A 122 1.50 0.13 -8.33
C LEU A 122 0.98 -1.29 -8.60
N ILE A 123 1.28 -2.25 -7.73
CA ILE A 123 0.93 -3.67 -7.94
C ILE A 123 -0.60 -3.84 -8.07
N PHE A 124 -1.35 -3.30 -7.11
CA PHE A 124 -2.80 -3.48 -7.06
C PHE A 124 -3.58 -2.48 -7.92
N GLY A 125 -2.97 -1.35 -8.31
CA GLY A 125 -3.54 -0.36 -9.21
C GLY A 125 -3.38 -0.69 -10.69
N ILE A 126 -2.32 -1.44 -11.09
CA ILE A 126 -1.99 -1.66 -12.51
C ILE A 126 -3.07 -2.47 -13.23
N TYR A 127 -3.64 -3.48 -12.58
CA TYR A 127 -4.65 -4.34 -13.18
C TYR A 127 -5.97 -3.59 -13.47
N PRO A 128 -6.62 -2.91 -12.50
CA PRO A 128 -7.81 -2.11 -12.77
C PRO A 128 -7.52 -0.95 -13.73
N ALA A 129 -6.39 -0.25 -13.61
CA ALA A 129 -6.03 0.82 -14.52
C ALA A 129 -5.88 0.35 -15.99
N ARG A 130 -5.28 -0.83 -16.20
CA ARG A 130 -5.23 -1.45 -17.54
C ARG A 130 -6.61 -1.80 -18.06
N LYS A 131 -7.51 -2.30 -17.22
CA LYS A 131 -8.89 -2.61 -17.63
C LYS A 131 -9.63 -1.34 -18.05
N ALA A 132 -9.50 -0.26 -17.28
CA ALA A 132 -10.07 1.05 -17.64
C ALA A 132 -9.52 1.59 -18.97
N SER A 133 -8.19 1.51 -19.16
CA SER A 133 -7.54 2.01 -20.39
C SER A 133 -7.95 1.28 -21.67
N LYS A 134 -8.43 0.03 -21.56
CA LYS A 134 -8.87 -0.79 -22.71
C LYS A 134 -10.37 -0.70 -22.99
N LEU A 135 -11.15 0.06 -22.23
CA LEU A 135 -12.58 0.25 -22.49
C LEU A 135 -12.79 0.82 -23.91
N SER A 136 -13.73 0.23 -24.64
CA SER A 136 -14.17 0.76 -25.93
C SER A 136 -15.02 2.02 -25.69
N PRO A 137 -14.80 3.13 -26.42
CA PRO A 137 -15.65 4.31 -26.28
C PRO A 137 -17.12 4.01 -26.56
N ILE A 138 -17.41 3.14 -27.53
CA ILE A 138 -18.78 2.78 -27.91
C ILE A 138 -19.47 2.01 -26.77
N ASP A 139 -18.78 1.00 -26.21
CA ASP A 139 -19.34 0.19 -25.12
C ASP A 139 -19.50 1.02 -23.86
N ALA A 140 -18.54 1.89 -23.56
CA ALA A 140 -18.58 2.78 -22.40
C ALA A 140 -19.73 3.79 -22.45
N LEU A 141 -20.08 4.29 -23.62
CA LEU A 141 -21.20 5.24 -23.81
C LEU A 141 -22.58 4.56 -23.85
N ARG A 142 -22.64 3.25 -24.18
CA ARG A 142 -23.88 2.44 -24.14
C ARG A 142 -24.18 1.84 -22.78
N TYR A 143 -23.25 1.99 -21.83
CA TYR A 143 -23.41 1.44 -20.48
C TYR A 143 -24.55 2.18 -19.74
N GLU A 144 -25.65 1.47 -19.47
CA GLU A 144 -26.76 1.90 -18.62
C GLU A 144 -26.61 1.39 -17.19
#